data_c8c242aee18b0ad5f12a505ad4e99de4
#
_entry.id   c8c242aee18b0ad5f12a505ad4e99de4
#
_cell.length_a   1.000
_cell.length_b   1.000
_cell.length_c   1.000
_cell.angle_alpha   90.00
_cell.angle_beta   90.00
_cell.angle_gamma   90.00
#
_symmetry.space_group_name_H-M   'P 1'
#
loop_
_entity.id
_entity.type
_entity.pdbx_description
1 polymer ?
#
loop_
_entity_poly.entity_id
_entity_poly.type
_entity_poly.pdbx_seq_one_letter_code
_entity_poly.pdbx_strand_id
1 'polypeptide(L)'
;MTRIAFIGAGSVEFTKNLLGDLLTFPELADATIALHDIDRERLDTAEAMARWTSGDLGAGATIEAHLDRRAAIDGCDHIINMVQVGGHAATLLDFEIPKRFGLRQTIGDTLGVGGIFRALRTIPVMLDIAADMSELCPDAWLLNYTNPMAMLCWATYAGSPIERVVGLCHSVQWTTRGLAEIVGVPY
;
A
#
# COMPACT_ATOMS: atom_id res chain seq x y z
N MET A 1 1.08 -13.55 -18.13
CA MET A 1 -0.07 -12.80 -17.56
C MET A 1 0.43 -12.15 -16.28
N THR A 2 0.28 -10.85 -16.16
CA THR A 2 0.79 -10.10 -14.98
C THR A 2 0.00 -10.48 -13.74
N ARG A 3 0.71 -10.73 -12.63
CA ARG A 3 0.13 -11.04 -11.32
C ARG A 3 0.48 -9.93 -10.33
N ILE A 4 -0.54 -9.31 -9.72
CA ILE A 4 -0.41 -8.18 -8.81
C ILE A 4 -1.06 -8.53 -7.48
N ALA A 5 -0.29 -8.49 -6.38
CA ALA A 5 -0.84 -8.66 -5.04
C ALA A 5 -1.12 -7.31 -4.38
N PHE A 6 -2.24 -7.24 -3.65
CA PHE A 6 -2.63 -6.10 -2.81
C PHE A 6 -2.57 -6.53 -1.34
N ILE A 7 -1.60 -6.05 -0.59
CA ILE A 7 -1.42 -6.36 0.84
C ILE A 7 -2.05 -5.25 1.68
N GLY A 8 -3.07 -5.60 2.47
CA GLY A 8 -3.94 -4.66 3.16
C GLY A 8 -5.13 -4.23 2.29
N ALA A 9 -5.62 -5.14 1.45
CA ALA A 9 -6.70 -4.91 0.49
C ALA A 9 -8.03 -4.49 1.14
N GLY A 10 -8.23 -4.76 2.44
CA GLY A 10 -9.35 -4.25 3.22
C GLY A 10 -9.40 -2.72 3.37
N SER A 11 -8.40 -2.01 2.85
CA SER A 11 -8.46 -0.56 2.57
C SER A 11 -9.30 -0.33 1.31
N VAL A 12 -10.61 -0.51 1.42
CA VAL A 12 -11.56 -0.59 0.28
C VAL A 12 -11.45 0.61 -0.66
N GLU A 13 -11.32 1.82 -0.14
CA GLU A 13 -11.18 3.04 -0.93
C GLU A 13 -9.91 3.02 -1.80
N PHE A 14 -8.76 2.67 -1.20
CA PHE A 14 -7.50 2.56 -1.94
C PHE A 14 -7.54 1.43 -2.97
N THR A 15 -8.02 0.26 -2.56
CA THR A 15 -8.13 -0.91 -3.43
C THR A 15 -9.01 -0.61 -4.64
N LYS A 16 -10.17 0.02 -4.43
CA LYS A 16 -11.08 0.42 -5.51
C LYS A 16 -10.41 1.38 -6.49
N ASN A 17 -9.80 2.44 -5.99
CA ASN A 17 -9.21 3.47 -6.84
C ASN A 17 -8.04 2.91 -7.66
N LEU A 18 -7.14 2.15 -7.02
CA LEU A 18 -6.00 1.54 -7.72
C LEU A 18 -6.44 0.48 -8.74
N LEU A 19 -7.44 -0.33 -8.43
CA LEU A 19 -8.00 -1.29 -9.40
C LEU A 19 -8.66 -0.56 -10.58
N GLY A 20 -9.43 0.51 -10.30
CA GLY A 20 -10.02 1.33 -11.33
C GLY A 20 -8.97 1.87 -12.29
N ASP A 21 -7.88 2.41 -11.75
CA ASP A 21 -6.77 2.92 -12.56
C ASP A 21 -6.06 1.78 -13.34
N LEU A 22 -5.66 0.71 -12.66
CA LEU A 22 -4.88 -0.39 -13.26
C LEU A 22 -5.65 -1.09 -14.39
N LEU A 23 -6.92 -1.41 -14.18
CA LEU A 23 -7.71 -2.17 -15.14
C LEU A 23 -8.18 -1.35 -16.36
N THR A 24 -7.94 -0.03 -16.38
CA THR A 24 -8.13 0.80 -17.58
C THR A 24 -6.98 0.68 -18.58
N PHE A 25 -5.81 0.14 -18.16
CA PHE A 25 -4.71 -0.12 -19.07
C PHE A 25 -4.94 -1.46 -19.80
N PRO A 26 -4.97 -1.47 -21.14
CA PRO A 26 -5.21 -2.71 -21.91
C PRO A 26 -4.24 -3.84 -21.57
N GLU A 27 -2.99 -3.52 -21.22
CA GLU A 27 -1.95 -4.48 -20.88
C GLU A 27 -2.14 -5.14 -19.51
N LEU A 28 -3.02 -4.57 -18.67
CA LEU A 28 -3.32 -5.04 -17.32
C LEU A 28 -4.78 -5.50 -17.16
N ALA A 29 -5.62 -5.32 -18.19
CA ALA A 29 -7.04 -5.62 -18.12
C ALA A 29 -7.36 -7.09 -17.85
N ASP A 30 -6.45 -8.00 -18.18
CA ASP A 30 -6.56 -9.45 -17.94
C ASP A 30 -5.65 -9.96 -16.80
N ALA A 31 -5.06 -9.05 -16.01
CA ALA A 31 -4.16 -9.41 -14.93
C ALA A 31 -4.83 -10.28 -13.85
N THR A 32 -4.02 -11.08 -13.15
CA THR A 32 -4.44 -11.73 -11.91
C THR A 32 -4.22 -10.78 -10.75
N ILE A 33 -5.27 -10.45 -10.01
CA ILE A 33 -5.28 -9.59 -8.83
C ILE A 33 -5.46 -10.46 -7.59
N ALA A 34 -4.41 -10.58 -6.79
CA ALA A 34 -4.42 -11.32 -5.53
C ALA A 34 -4.62 -10.37 -4.35
N LEU A 35 -5.79 -10.39 -3.73
CA LEU A 35 -6.13 -9.55 -2.59
C LEU A 35 -5.75 -10.28 -1.29
N HIS A 36 -5.07 -9.58 -0.38
CA HIS A 36 -4.78 -10.08 0.96
C HIS A 36 -5.17 -9.08 2.03
N ASP A 37 -5.87 -9.54 3.04
CA ASP A 37 -6.06 -8.86 4.32
C ASP A 37 -6.10 -9.87 5.46
N ILE A 38 -5.78 -9.42 6.68
CA ILE A 38 -5.84 -10.24 7.89
C ILE A 38 -7.27 -10.35 8.44
N ASP A 39 -8.15 -9.42 8.04
CA ASP A 39 -9.55 -9.36 8.44
C ASP A 39 -10.42 -9.95 7.33
N ARG A 40 -11.11 -11.04 7.64
CA ARG A 40 -11.95 -11.77 6.70
C ARG A 40 -13.09 -10.95 6.13
N GLU A 41 -13.79 -10.19 6.96
CA GLU A 41 -14.95 -9.39 6.54
C GLU A 41 -14.51 -8.26 5.58
N ARG A 42 -13.37 -7.63 5.88
CA ARG A 42 -12.79 -6.60 5.01
C ARG A 42 -12.31 -7.20 3.69
N LEU A 43 -11.70 -8.37 3.74
CA LEU A 43 -11.25 -9.07 2.54
C LEU A 43 -12.42 -9.45 1.63
N ASP A 44 -13.50 -10.00 2.18
CA ASP A 44 -14.70 -10.37 1.43
C ASP A 44 -15.35 -9.14 0.77
N THR A 45 -15.36 -8.00 1.48
CA THR A 45 -15.84 -6.72 0.92
C THR A 45 -14.95 -6.24 -0.22
N ALA A 46 -13.62 -6.30 -0.05
CA ALA A 46 -12.66 -5.93 -1.08
C ALA A 46 -12.76 -6.83 -2.32
N GLU A 47 -12.95 -8.14 -2.14
CA GLU A 47 -13.14 -9.08 -3.23
C GLU A 47 -14.42 -8.77 -4.03
N ALA A 48 -15.55 -8.58 -3.34
CA ALA A 48 -16.81 -8.24 -3.99
C ALA A 48 -16.70 -6.94 -4.81
N MET A 49 -16.06 -5.92 -4.23
CA MET A 49 -15.82 -4.64 -4.89
C MET A 49 -14.87 -4.80 -6.09
N ALA A 50 -13.81 -5.59 -5.98
CA ALA A 50 -12.86 -5.81 -7.07
C ALA A 50 -13.50 -6.53 -8.26
N ARG A 51 -14.34 -7.56 -7.99
CA ARG A 51 -15.12 -8.25 -9.02
C ARG A 51 -16.11 -7.32 -9.71
N TRP A 52 -16.77 -6.47 -8.93
CA TRP A 52 -17.69 -5.47 -9.49
C TRP A 52 -16.93 -4.47 -10.37
N THR A 53 -15.81 -3.92 -9.91
CA THR A 53 -15.00 -2.96 -10.67
C THR A 53 -14.49 -3.56 -11.99
N SER A 54 -13.98 -4.80 -11.97
CA SER A 54 -13.54 -5.50 -13.17
C SER A 54 -14.69 -5.70 -14.17
N GLY A 55 -15.87 -6.08 -13.68
CA GLY A 55 -17.06 -6.23 -14.52
C GLY A 55 -17.57 -4.92 -15.11
N ASP A 56 -17.61 -3.85 -14.31
CA ASP A 56 -18.07 -2.52 -14.73
C ASP A 56 -17.17 -1.91 -15.82
N LEU A 57 -15.86 -2.16 -15.72
CA LEU A 57 -14.88 -1.75 -16.72
C LEU A 57 -14.80 -2.68 -17.95
N GLY A 58 -15.51 -3.80 -17.93
CA GLY A 58 -15.39 -4.82 -18.98
C GLY A 58 -14.00 -5.47 -19.04
N ALA A 59 -13.24 -5.44 -17.95
CA ALA A 59 -11.93 -6.05 -17.84
C ALA A 59 -12.05 -7.57 -17.59
N GLY A 60 -11.05 -8.33 -18.05
CA GLY A 60 -10.98 -9.78 -17.89
C GLY A 60 -10.19 -10.25 -16.67
N ALA A 61 -9.99 -9.39 -15.68
CA ALA A 61 -9.12 -9.66 -14.53
C ALA A 61 -9.60 -10.87 -13.71
N THR A 62 -8.65 -11.72 -13.32
CA THR A 62 -8.88 -12.80 -12.37
C THR A 62 -8.70 -12.26 -10.94
N ILE A 63 -9.74 -12.35 -10.12
CA ILE A 63 -9.70 -11.87 -8.72
C ILE A 63 -9.59 -13.05 -7.77
N GLU A 64 -8.55 -13.06 -6.95
CA GLU A 64 -8.28 -14.02 -5.88
C GLU A 64 -8.28 -13.33 -4.53
N ALA A 65 -8.71 -14.01 -3.46
CA ALA A 65 -8.73 -13.48 -2.11
C ALA A 65 -8.07 -14.46 -1.13
N HIS A 66 -7.10 -13.98 -0.37
CA HIS A 66 -6.25 -14.79 0.50
C HIS A 66 -6.13 -14.19 1.90
N LEU A 67 -6.38 -14.97 2.95
CA LEU A 67 -6.02 -14.64 4.33
C LEU A 67 -4.53 -14.92 4.62
N ASP A 68 -3.94 -15.82 3.85
CA ASP A 68 -2.51 -16.10 3.90
C ASP A 68 -1.76 -15.20 2.92
N ARG A 69 -0.90 -14.35 3.47
CA ARG A 69 -0.07 -13.42 2.69
C ARG A 69 0.85 -14.15 1.71
N ARG A 70 1.44 -15.27 2.14
CA ARG A 70 2.36 -16.02 1.31
C ARG A 70 1.68 -16.57 0.06
N ALA A 71 0.44 -17.08 0.21
CA ALA A 71 -0.36 -17.53 -0.93
C ALA A 71 -0.74 -16.37 -1.88
N ALA A 72 -0.95 -15.17 -1.34
CA ALA A 72 -1.27 -14.00 -2.16
C ALA A 72 -0.09 -13.54 -3.03
N ILE A 73 1.13 -13.53 -2.47
CA ILE A 73 2.32 -12.98 -3.15
C ILE A 73 3.09 -14.00 -3.99
N ASP A 74 2.77 -15.28 -3.90
CA ASP A 74 3.48 -16.34 -4.62
C ASP A 74 3.43 -16.09 -6.14
N GLY A 75 4.60 -15.99 -6.76
CA GLY A 75 4.75 -15.77 -8.19
C GLY A 75 4.27 -14.40 -8.69
N CYS A 76 4.12 -13.40 -7.82
CA CYS A 76 3.72 -12.05 -8.25
C CYS A 76 4.84 -11.30 -8.96
N ASP A 77 4.45 -10.44 -9.92
CA ASP A 77 5.32 -9.47 -10.58
C ASP A 77 5.36 -8.15 -9.80
N HIS A 78 4.26 -7.79 -9.15
CA HIS A 78 4.12 -6.55 -8.40
C HIS A 78 3.36 -6.79 -7.10
N ILE A 79 3.79 -6.11 -6.04
CA ILE A 79 3.13 -6.12 -4.74
C ILE A 79 2.82 -4.68 -4.34
N ILE A 80 1.55 -4.37 -4.17
CA ILE A 80 1.06 -3.08 -3.70
C ILE A 80 0.81 -3.21 -2.19
N ASN A 81 1.62 -2.51 -1.39
CA ASN A 81 1.49 -2.53 0.06
C ASN A 81 0.77 -1.28 0.57
N MET A 82 -0.33 -1.50 1.31
CA MET A 82 -1.15 -0.44 1.89
C MET A 82 -1.62 -0.77 3.31
N VAL A 83 -0.82 -1.54 4.05
CA VAL A 83 -1.15 -1.98 5.41
C VAL A 83 -1.19 -0.81 6.40
N GLN A 84 -2.06 -0.91 7.40
CA GLN A 84 -2.08 -0.02 8.55
C GLN A 84 -2.00 -0.82 9.84
N VAL A 85 -0.79 -0.93 10.40
CA VAL A 85 -0.54 -1.69 11.62
C VAL A 85 -1.09 -0.97 12.84
N GLY A 86 -1.92 -1.67 13.64
CA GLY A 86 -2.53 -1.15 14.86
C GLY A 86 -3.81 -0.33 14.65
N GLY A 87 -4.20 -0.07 13.40
CA GLY A 87 -5.46 0.59 13.06
C GLY A 87 -5.63 1.99 13.66
N HIS A 88 -6.86 2.44 13.77
CA HIS A 88 -7.21 3.78 14.27
C HIS A 88 -6.78 4.02 15.72
N ALA A 89 -6.89 3.01 16.58
CA ALA A 89 -6.51 3.14 17.99
C ALA A 89 -5.02 3.49 18.16
N ALA A 90 -4.14 2.86 17.39
CA ALA A 90 -2.72 3.18 17.40
C ALA A 90 -2.44 4.58 16.83
N THR A 91 -3.17 5.00 15.80
CA THR A 91 -3.08 6.36 15.26
C THR A 91 -3.43 7.43 16.31
N LEU A 92 -4.44 7.19 17.14
CA LEU A 92 -4.77 8.11 18.23
C LEU A 92 -3.62 8.24 19.24
N LEU A 93 -2.92 7.15 19.56
CA LEU A 93 -1.74 7.19 20.44
C LEU A 93 -0.59 7.98 19.83
N ASP A 94 -0.40 7.91 18.50
CA ASP A 94 0.62 8.64 17.78
C ASP A 94 0.43 10.18 17.88
N PHE A 95 -0.80 10.65 18.15
CA PHE A 95 -1.11 12.04 18.44
C PHE A 95 -1.10 12.37 19.94
N GLU A 96 -1.74 11.55 20.76
CA GLU A 96 -1.95 11.86 22.17
C GLU A 96 -0.68 11.79 23.02
N ILE A 97 0.25 10.88 22.69
CA ILE A 97 1.51 10.77 23.44
C ILE A 97 2.37 12.03 23.23
N PRO A 98 2.68 12.47 22.00
CA PRO A 98 3.45 13.69 21.77
C PRO A 98 2.79 14.95 22.39
N LYS A 99 1.46 15.02 22.36
CA LYS A 99 0.70 16.14 22.93
C LYS A 99 0.92 16.30 24.42
N ARG A 100 1.11 15.20 25.17
CA ARG A 100 1.43 15.26 26.63
C ARG A 100 2.76 15.95 26.90
N PHE A 101 3.65 16.01 25.92
CA PHE A 101 4.94 16.69 25.97
C PHE A 101 4.95 18.04 25.25
N GLY A 102 3.77 18.58 24.95
CA GLY A 102 3.61 19.91 24.35
C GLY A 102 3.69 19.93 22.81
N LEU A 103 3.90 18.80 22.14
CA LEU A 103 3.94 18.71 20.68
C LEU A 103 2.54 18.46 20.11
N ARG A 104 1.97 19.48 19.47
CA ARG A 104 0.68 19.40 18.78
C ARG A 104 0.88 19.11 17.31
N GLN A 105 0.89 17.82 16.95
CA GLN A 105 0.97 17.39 15.56
C GLN A 105 -0.41 17.41 14.91
N THR A 106 -0.49 17.84 13.65
CA THR A 106 -1.69 17.74 12.81
C THR A 106 -1.62 16.54 11.87
N ILE A 107 -0.40 16.05 11.58
CA ILE A 107 -0.13 14.84 10.82
C ILE A 107 0.78 13.97 11.67
N GLY A 108 0.32 12.77 12.03
CA GLY A 108 1.05 11.84 12.90
C GLY A 108 1.44 10.53 12.23
N ASP A 109 1.25 10.41 10.92
CA ASP A 109 1.51 9.17 10.17
C ASP A 109 2.74 9.23 9.27
N THR A 110 3.32 10.39 9.02
CA THR A 110 4.38 10.59 8.04
C THR A 110 5.67 11.11 8.65
N LEU A 111 5.60 12.12 9.52
CA LEU A 111 6.74 12.85 10.08
C LEU A 111 6.63 12.99 11.60
N GLY A 112 7.72 13.47 12.22
CA GLY A 112 7.78 13.78 13.63
C GLY A 112 7.69 12.54 14.53
N VAL A 113 7.37 12.78 15.82
CA VAL A 113 7.34 11.71 16.84
C VAL A 113 6.27 10.68 16.55
N GLY A 114 5.08 11.11 16.11
CA GLY A 114 4.00 10.18 15.72
C GLY A 114 4.39 9.30 14.54
N GLY A 115 5.07 9.88 13.52
CA GLY A 115 5.61 9.12 12.40
C GLY A 115 6.64 8.09 12.85
N ILE A 116 7.52 8.43 13.81
CA ILE A 116 8.49 7.48 14.38
C ILE A 116 7.78 6.32 15.09
N PHE A 117 6.75 6.58 15.91
CA PHE A 117 5.98 5.53 16.58
C PHE A 117 5.32 4.59 15.57
N ARG A 118 4.72 5.16 14.52
CA ARG A 118 4.12 4.38 13.46
C ARG A 118 5.16 3.58 12.68
N ALA A 119 6.33 4.14 12.38
CA ALA A 119 7.42 3.43 11.73
C ALA A 119 7.91 2.25 12.56
N LEU A 120 8.19 2.45 13.84
CA LEU A 120 8.66 1.39 14.75
C LEU A 120 7.67 0.21 14.83
N ARG A 121 6.38 0.50 14.74
CA ARG A 121 5.31 -0.51 14.73
C ARG A 121 5.19 -1.23 13.39
N THR A 122 5.46 -0.54 12.29
CA THR A 122 5.21 -1.03 10.93
C THR A 122 6.44 -1.69 10.30
N ILE A 123 7.65 -1.25 10.63
CA ILE A 123 8.90 -1.81 10.08
C ILE A 123 9.01 -3.33 10.23
N PRO A 124 8.71 -3.95 11.39
CA PRO A 124 8.74 -5.41 11.48
C PRO A 124 7.86 -6.10 10.44
N VAL A 125 6.64 -5.61 10.23
CA VAL A 125 5.71 -6.15 9.24
C VAL A 125 6.24 -5.97 7.81
N MET A 126 6.88 -4.84 7.52
CA MET A 126 7.52 -4.59 6.23
C MET A 126 8.66 -5.56 5.96
N LEU A 127 9.49 -5.83 6.98
CA LEU A 127 10.59 -6.78 6.86
C LEU A 127 10.09 -8.22 6.70
N ASP A 128 9.00 -8.60 7.37
CA ASP A 128 8.36 -9.90 7.17
C ASP A 128 7.79 -10.05 5.73
N ILE A 129 7.18 -8.98 5.18
CA ILE A 129 6.74 -8.97 3.78
C ILE A 129 7.95 -9.14 2.85
N ALA A 130 9.02 -8.39 3.08
CA ALA A 130 10.23 -8.47 2.28
C ALA A 130 10.91 -9.86 2.34
N ALA A 131 10.89 -10.51 3.50
CA ALA A 131 11.37 -11.87 3.65
C ALA A 131 10.55 -12.88 2.83
N ASP A 132 9.22 -12.79 2.90
CA ASP A 132 8.34 -13.63 2.08
C ASP A 132 8.58 -13.38 0.58
N MET A 133 8.74 -12.11 0.17
CA MET A 133 9.04 -11.75 -1.23
C MET A 133 10.34 -12.38 -1.71
N SER A 134 11.39 -12.34 -0.90
CA SER A 134 12.70 -12.89 -1.27
C SER A 134 12.67 -14.40 -1.55
N GLU A 135 11.70 -15.11 -0.97
CA GLU A 135 11.50 -16.54 -1.18
C GLU A 135 10.54 -16.85 -2.36
N LEU A 136 9.45 -16.08 -2.47
CA LEU A 136 8.30 -16.44 -3.33
C LEU A 136 8.25 -15.65 -4.64
N CYS A 137 8.80 -14.44 -4.67
CA CYS A 137 8.79 -13.55 -5.83
C CYS A 137 9.97 -12.55 -5.81
N PRO A 138 11.24 -13.03 -5.82
CA PRO A 138 12.42 -12.19 -5.62
C PRO A 138 12.58 -11.08 -6.66
N ASP A 139 12.00 -11.24 -7.84
CA ASP A 139 12.05 -10.28 -8.92
C ASP A 139 10.90 -9.27 -8.92
N ALA A 140 9.94 -9.41 -8.00
CA ALA A 140 8.78 -8.54 -7.93
C ALA A 140 9.13 -7.12 -7.46
N TRP A 141 8.36 -6.13 -7.92
CA TRP A 141 8.41 -4.77 -7.39
C TRP A 141 7.51 -4.63 -6.16
N LEU A 142 8.06 -4.07 -5.08
CA LEU A 142 7.29 -3.61 -3.93
C LEU A 142 6.90 -2.14 -4.10
N LEU A 143 5.62 -1.88 -4.33
CA LEU A 143 5.02 -0.55 -4.47
C LEU A 143 4.42 -0.15 -3.12
N ASN A 144 5.14 0.69 -2.35
CA ASN A 144 4.74 1.00 -0.99
C ASN A 144 3.92 2.29 -0.90
N TYR A 145 2.64 2.17 -0.54
CA TYR A 145 1.73 3.28 -0.21
C TYR A 145 1.60 3.52 1.31
N THR A 146 2.21 2.65 2.13
CA THR A 146 2.12 2.75 3.60
C THR A 146 3.03 3.84 4.14
N ASN A 147 2.48 4.68 5.01
CA ASN A 147 3.24 5.69 5.74
C ASN A 147 3.81 5.14 7.07
N PRO A 148 4.95 5.69 7.55
CA PRO A 148 5.78 6.75 6.96
C PRO A 148 6.63 6.24 5.80
N MET A 149 6.32 6.62 4.59
CA MET A 149 6.86 6.04 3.37
C MET A 149 8.40 6.01 3.34
N ALA A 150 9.05 7.14 3.62
CA ALA A 150 10.52 7.23 3.58
C ALA A 150 11.19 6.32 4.61
N MET A 151 10.67 6.28 5.86
CA MET A 151 11.23 5.43 6.92
C MET A 151 11.06 3.95 6.58
N LEU A 152 9.90 3.56 6.03
CA LEU A 152 9.61 2.18 5.67
C LEU A 152 10.45 1.71 4.48
N CYS A 153 10.59 2.54 3.44
CA CYS A 153 11.45 2.20 2.30
C CYS A 153 12.92 2.07 2.74
N TRP A 154 13.43 3.00 3.55
CA TRP A 154 14.79 2.92 4.07
C TRP A 154 15.02 1.68 4.94
N ALA A 155 14.08 1.36 5.82
CA ALA A 155 14.18 0.15 6.65
C ALA A 155 14.17 -1.12 5.79
N THR A 156 13.36 -1.15 4.73
CA THR A 156 13.30 -2.27 3.80
C THR A 156 14.62 -2.44 3.05
N TYR A 157 15.20 -1.37 2.49
CA TYR A 157 16.53 -1.42 1.84
C TYR A 157 17.64 -1.84 2.79
N ALA A 158 17.62 -1.38 4.05
CA ALA A 158 18.67 -1.68 5.01
C ALA A 158 18.54 -3.08 5.65
N GLY A 159 17.32 -3.59 5.76
CA GLY A 159 17.00 -4.80 6.53
C GLY A 159 16.58 -6.01 5.72
N SER A 160 16.56 -5.92 4.39
CA SER A 160 16.13 -7.04 3.54
C SER A 160 16.98 -7.15 2.26
N PRO A 161 16.96 -8.31 1.58
CA PRO A 161 17.67 -8.50 0.34
C PRO A 161 16.92 -7.96 -0.90
N ILE A 162 15.67 -7.51 -0.79
CA ILE A 162 14.91 -7.02 -1.93
C ILE A 162 15.40 -5.62 -2.35
N GLU A 163 15.65 -5.45 -3.64
CA GLU A 163 16.17 -4.20 -4.22
C GLU A 163 15.11 -3.38 -4.96
N ARG A 164 14.04 -4.04 -5.41
CA ARG A 164 12.98 -3.41 -6.22
C ARG A 164 11.86 -2.85 -5.33
N VAL A 165 12.14 -1.76 -4.64
CA VAL A 165 11.20 -1.07 -3.74
C VAL A 165 11.01 0.36 -4.20
N VAL A 166 9.76 0.84 -4.26
CA VAL A 166 9.45 2.24 -4.52
C VAL A 166 8.36 2.72 -3.58
N GLY A 167 8.58 3.89 -2.98
CA GLY A 167 7.56 4.57 -2.17
C GLY A 167 6.71 5.48 -3.05
N LEU A 168 5.41 5.39 -2.92
CA LEU A 168 4.43 6.14 -3.70
C LEU A 168 3.59 7.03 -2.79
N CYS A 169 3.28 8.24 -3.24
CA CYS A 169 2.43 9.18 -2.52
C CYS A 169 1.67 10.09 -3.49
N HIS A 170 0.37 10.20 -3.31
CA HIS A 170 -0.48 11.12 -4.07
C HIS A 170 -0.06 12.59 -3.93
N SER A 171 0.54 12.96 -2.79
CA SER A 171 0.99 14.33 -2.54
C SER A 171 2.04 14.81 -3.55
N VAL A 172 2.81 13.92 -4.16
CA VAL A 172 3.81 14.29 -5.18
C VAL A 172 3.12 14.95 -6.36
N GLN A 173 2.10 14.31 -6.92
CA GLN A 173 1.34 14.80 -8.07
C GLN A 173 0.57 16.08 -7.73
N TRP A 174 -0.16 16.09 -6.60
CA TRP A 174 -0.93 17.26 -6.17
C TRP A 174 -0.05 18.47 -5.87
N THR A 175 1.11 18.26 -5.23
CA THR A 175 2.06 19.34 -4.94
C THR A 175 2.64 19.91 -6.25
N THR A 176 3.05 19.05 -7.17
CA THR A 176 3.62 19.48 -8.46
C THR A 176 2.60 20.27 -9.26
N ARG A 177 1.35 19.80 -9.31
CA ARG A 177 0.25 20.50 -9.97
C ARG A 177 -0.03 21.86 -9.32
N GLY A 178 -0.14 21.90 -8.00
CA GLY A 178 -0.37 23.16 -7.27
C GLY A 178 0.75 24.17 -7.46
N LEU A 179 2.01 23.71 -7.51
CA LEU A 179 3.14 24.57 -7.82
C LEU A 179 3.09 25.10 -9.25
N ALA A 180 2.74 24.27 -10.23
CA ALA A 180 2.57 24.70 -11.63
C ALA A 180 1.49 25.79 -11.75
N GLU A 181 0.35 25.60 -11.07
CA GLU A 181 -0.72 26.61 -11.00
C GLU A 181 -0.26 27.94 -10.38
N ILE A 182 0.50 27.89 -9.26
CA ILE A 182 1.02 29.09 -8.59
C ILE A 182 2.01 29.85 -9.48
N VAL A 183 2.88 29.13 -10.19
CA VAL A 183 3.90 29.71 -11.07
C VAL A 183 3.32 30.12 -12.42
N GLY A 184 2.12 29.64 -12.78
CA GLY A 184 1.46 29.95 -14.05
C GLY A 184 2.02 29.20 -15.25
N VAL A 185 2.51 27.95 -15.04
CA VAL A 185 3.00 27.09 -16.11
C VAL A 185 2.08 25.87 -16.29
N PRO A 186 2.04 25.27 -17.48
CA PRO A 186 1.29 24.01 -17.68
C PRO A 186 1.86 22.90 -16.78
N TYR A 187 0.92 22.05 -16.27
CA TYR A 187 1.27 20.83 -15.55
C TYR A 187 1.36 19.65 -16.51
#